data_ea7902b955afe3a69c2961f9c03941fc
#
_entry.id   ea7902b955afe3a69c2961f9c03941fc
#
_cell.length_a   1.000
_cell.length_b   1.000
_cell.length_c   1.000
_cell.angle_alpha   90.00
_cell.angle_beta   90.00
_cell.angle_gamma   90.00
#
_symmetry.space_group_name_H-M   'P 1'
#
loop_
_entity.id
_entity.type
_entity.pdbx_description
1 polymer ?
#
loop_
_entity_poly.entity_id
_entity_poly.type
_entity_poly.pdbx_seq_one_letter_code
_entity_poly.pdbx_strand_id
1 'polypeptide(L)'
;MKILVVSGFLGAGKTTFIRTLAERTKKDFAVMENEYGAVNVDGDLLEQTNDLNIWELTEGCICCSMQNDFATSILTIANTVDPEYLIVEPTGVGMLSKIIENIQKIEYERITLLEPLTILDGTMYDRCMFEFSEICEDQIQSAGRILVSKMEYAAENERCSLKQKLIADRKSVV
;
A
#
# COMPACT_ATOMS: atom_id res chain seq x y z
N MET A 1 -6.87 4.39 -16.34
CA MET A 1 -5.99 3.77 -15.31
C MET A 1 -6.69 3.78 -13.96
N LYS A 2 -6.66 2.66 -13.24
CA LYS A 2 -7.19 2.53 -11.87
C LYS A 2 -6.05 2.37 -10.90
N ILE A 3 -6.02 3.17 -9.83
CA ILE A 3 -4.93 3.17 -8.84
C ILE A 3 -5.37 2.38 -7.62
N LEU A 4 -4.59 1.37 -7.22
CA LEU A 4 -4.74 0.65 -5.97
C LEU A 4 -3.55 0.98 -5.06
N VAL A 5 -3.81 1.61 -3.91
CA VAL A 5 -2.78 1.80 -2.88
C VAL A 5 -2.75 0.57 -1.99
N VAL A 6 -1.57 -0.05 -1.85
CA VAL A 6 -1.32 -1.20 -0.97
C VAL A 6 -0.38 -0.74 0.14
N SER A 7 -0.95 -0.31 1.25
CA SER A 7 -0.25 0.17 2.44
C SER A 7 -0.04 -0.95 3.46
N GLY A 8 0.71 -0.67 4.49
CA GLY A 8 0.99 -1.57 5.62
C GLY A 8 2.41 -1.42 6.13
N PHE A 9 2.63 -1.75 7.39
CA PHE A 9 3.92 -1.60 8.04
C PHE A 9 5.00 -2.48 7.39
N LEU A 10 6.27 -2.17 7.68
CA LEU A 10 7.41 -2.93 7.15
C LEU A 10 7.28 -4.43 7.51
N GLY A 11 7.51 -5.29 6.52
CA GLY A 11 7.43 -6.75 6.70
C GLY A 11 6.00 -7.31 6.80
N ALA A 12 4.95 -6.51 6.63
CA ALA A 12 3.56 -6.98 6.69
C ALA A 12 3.16 -7.93 5.53
N GLY A 13 3.95 -7.99 4.46
CA GLY A 13 3.71 -8.87 3.31
C GLY A 13 3.09 -8.16 2.11
N LYS A 14 3.28 -6.85 1.96
CA LYS A 14 2.77 -6.05 0.83
C LYS A 14 3.23 -6.61 -0.52
N THR A 15 4.53 -6.72 -0.71
CA THR A 15 5.14 -7.24 -1.95
C THR A 15 4.67 -8.66 -2.28
N THR A 16 4.58 -9.54 -1.26
CA THR A 16 4.03 -10.90 -1.43
C THR A 16 2.58 -10.87 -1.91
N PHE A 17 1.78 -9.96 -1.36
CA PHE A 17 0.39 -9.77 -1.78
C PHE A 17 0.32 -9.28 -3.23
N ILE A 18 1.09 -8.26 -3.60
CA ILE A 18 1.13 -7.67 -4.95
C ILE A 18 1.52 -8.75 -5.97
N ARG A 19 2.56 -9.51 -5.69
CA ARG A 19 3.00 -10.63 -6.52
C ARG A 19 1.90 -11.69 -6.71
N THR A 20 1.27 -12.12 -5.61
CA THR A 20 0.17 -13.10 -5.66
C THR A 20 -1.03 -12.56 -6.43
N LEU A 21 -1.33 -11.28 -6.29
CA LEU A 21 -2.41 -10.63 -7.03
C LEU A 21 -2.13 -10.65 -8.54
N ALA A 22 -0.92 -10.30 -8.95
CA ALA A 22 -0.49 -10.32 -10.34
C ALA A 22 -0.57 -11.72 -10.95
N GLU A 23 0.01 -12.72 -10.29
CA GLU A 23 0.00 -14.11 -10.74
C GLU A 23 -1.43 -14.68 -10.92
N ARG A 24 -2.35 -14.32 -10.02
CA ARG A 24 -3.72 -14.85 -10.03
C ARG A 24 -4.64 -14.15 -10.99
N THR A 25 -4.48 -12.86 -11.20
CA THR A 25 -5.44 -12.07 -11.99
C THR A 25 -5.07 -12.02 -13.47
N LYS A 26 -3.81 -12.24 -13.84
CA LYS A 26 -3.28 -12.11 -15.19
C LYS A 26 -3.68 -10.79 -15.85
N LYS A 27 -3.74 -9.72 -15.05
CA LYS A 27 -4.05 -8.38 -15.48
C LYS A 27 -2.77 -7.62 -15.79
N ASP A 28 -2.89 -6.58 -16.62
CA ASP A 28 -1.80 -5.66 -16.90
C ASP A 28 -1.67 -4.65 -15.75
N PHE A 29 -0.57 -4.75 -14.99
CA PHE A 29 -0.28 -3.89 -13.86
C PHE A 29 1.04 -3.15 -14.09
N ALA A 30 1.07 -1.86 -13.73
CA ALA A 30 2.30 -1.19 -13.35
C ALA A 30 2.38 -1.13 -11.82
N VAL A 31 3.58 -1.27 -11.27
CA VAL A 31 3.82 -1.13 -9.83
C VAL A 31 4.75 0.06 -9.62
N MET A 32 4.35 0.96 -8.75
CA MET A 32 5.13 2.09 -8.31
C MET A 32 5.48 1.89 -6.84
N GLU A 33 6.74 1.56 -6.58
CA GLU A 33 7.28 1.39 -5.25
C GLU A 33 7.93 2.68 -4.78
N ASN A 34 7.78 3.00 -3.50
CA ASN A 34 8.42 4.13 -2.88
C ASN A 34 9.07 3.69 -1.58
N GLU A 35 10.34 3.32 -1.65
CA GLU A 35 11.15 2.96 -0.49
C GLU A 35 12.12 4.06 -0.08
N TYR A 36 12.33 4.18 1.25
CA TYR A 36 13.29 5.08 1.86
C TYR A 36 14.66 4.38 1.96
N GLY A 37 15.56 4.73 1.06
CA GLY A 37 17.00 4.39 1.18
C GLY A 37 17.41 3.01 0.67
N ALA A 38 18.06 3.08 -0.47
CA ALA A 38 19.03 2.17 -1.08
C ALA A 38 18.94 0.66 -0.75
N VAL A 39 18.63 -0.04 -1.73
CA VAL A 39 18.70 -1.43 -2.15
C VAL A 39 17.30 -1.98 -2.41
N ASN A 40 16.94 -1.97 -3.67
CA ASN A 40 15.70 -2.54 -4.22
C ASN A 40 15.70 -4.07 -4.08
N VAL A 41 15.46 -4.59 -2.89
CA VAL A 41 15.31 -6.04 -2.71
C VAL A 41 13.95 -6.48 -3.24
N ASP A 42 12.96 -5.59 -3.15
CA ASP A 42 11.58 -5.88 -3.53
C ASP A 42 11.34 -5.71 -5.05
N GLY A 43 11.98 -4.73 -5.69
CA GLY A 43 11.95 -4.57 -7.15
C GLY A 43 12.45 -5.81 -7.88
N ASP A 44 13.59 -6.36 -7.46
CA ASP A 44 14.16 -7.58 -8.05
C ASP A 44 13.21 -8.80 -7.93
N LEU A 45 12.39 -8.87 -6.86
CA LEU A 45 11.41 -9.94 -6.67
C LEU A 45 10.21 -9.79 -7.61
N LEU A 46 9.80 -8.58 -7.92
CA LEU A 46 8.68 -8.30 -8.82
C LEU A 46 9.09 -8.38 -10.30
N GLU A 47 10.31 -7.98 -10.65
CA GLU A 47 10.87 -8.12 -12.00
C GLU A 47 10.97 -9.58 -12.49
N GLN A 48 11.03 -10.54 -11.58
CA GLN A 48 11.03 -11.96 -11.94
C GLN A 48 9.67 -12.50 -12.43
N THR A 49 8.61 -11.74 -12.29
CA THR A 49 7.32 -12.04 -12.89
C THR A 49 7.23 -11.36 -14.24
N ASN A 50 7.36 -12.12 -15.33
CA ASN A 50 7.44 -11.67 -16.75
C ASN A 50 6.24 -10.83 -17.23
N ASP A 51 5.25 -10.56 -16.40
CA ASP A 51 4.00 -9.86 -16.73
C ASP A 51 3.84 -8.52 -15.98
N LEU A 52 4.86 -8.06 -15.21
CA LEU A 52 4.80 -6.82 -14.43
C LEU A 52 5.79 -5.78 -14.97
N ASN A 53 5.27 -4.62 -15.35
CA ASN A 53 6.09 -3.45 -15.57
C ASN A 53 6.27 -2.71 -14.25
N ILE A 54 7.48 -2.73 -13.68
CA ILE A 54 7.81 -2.07 -12.43
C ILE A 54 8.40 -0.70 -12.73
N TRP A 55 7.82 0.32 -12.12
CA TRP A 55 8.34 1.68 -12.15
C TRP A 55 8.83 2.04 -10.75
N GLU A 56 10.14 2.11 -10.60
CA GLU A 56 10.77 2.52 -9.36
C GLU A 56 10.93 4.04 -9.32
N LEU A 57 10.43 4.67 -8.27
CA LEU A 57 10.79 6.04 -7.92
C LEU A 57 11.95 5.99 -6.94
N THR A 58 13.17 6.17 -7.46
CA THR A 58 14.40 6.18 -6.66
C THR A 58 14.65 7.50 -5.93
N GLU A 59 13.81 8.51 -6.10
CA GLU A 59 14.03 9.84 -5.54
C GLU A 59 13.01 10.20 -4.46
N GLY A 60 13.46 10.18 -3.22
CA GLY A 60 12.90 10.96 -2.12
C GLY A 60 11.56 10.52 -1.54
N CYS A 61 11.45 10.63 -0.23
CA CYS A 61 10.25 10.32 0.54
C CYS A 61 9.03 11.13 0.07
N ILE A 62 7.96 10.45 -0.34
CA ILE A 62 6.65 11.07 -0.66
C ILE A 62 6.08 11.88 0.53
N CYS A 63 6.54 11.60 1.75
CA CYS A 63 5.92 12.10 2.97
C CYS A 63 6.12 13.58 3.24
N CYS A 64 7.22 14.23 2.80
CA CYS A 64 7.59 15.51 3.39
C CYS A 64 7.91 16.68 2.45
N SER A 65 8.33 16.48 1.20
CA SER A 65 8.78 17.61 0.36
C SER A 65 8.51 17.54 -1.14
N MET A 66 8.00 16.41 -1.66
CA MET A 66 7.89 16.16 -3.10
C MET A 66 6.46 15.82 -3.56
N GLN A 67 5.44 16.49 -3.03
CA GLN A 67 4.04 16.28 -3.45
C GLN A 67 3.86 16.46 -4.98
N ASN A 68 4.65 17.34 -5.60
CA ASN A 68 4.57 17.57 -7.03
C ASN A 68 5.19 16.42 -7.83
N ASP A 69 6.24 15.77 -7.32
CA ASP A 69 6.94 14.71 -8.06
C ASP A 69 6.11 13.41 -8.07
N PHE A 70 5.47 13.07 -6.96
CA PHE A 70 4.58 11.91 -6.88
C PHE A 70 3.38 12.02 -7.84
N ALA A 71 2.68 13.14 -7.80
CA ALA A 71 1.55 13.40 -8.70
C ALA A 71 2.01 13.42 -10.15
N THR A 72 3.16 14.06 -10.44
CA THR A 72 3.76 14.12 -11.78
C THR A 72 4.16 12.74 -12.27
N SER A 73 4.69 11.88 -11.41
CA SER A 73 5.06 10.50 -11.77
C SER A 73 3.84 9.68 -12.16
N ILE A 74 2.75 9.75 -11.38
CA ILE A 74 1.49 9.08 -11.72
C ILE A 74 0.94 9.59 -13.06
N LEU A 75 0.93 10.90 -13.29
CA LEU A 75 0.48 11.49 -14.55
C LEU A 75 1.37 11.07 -15.72
N THR A 76 2.68 10.96 -15.50
CA THR A 76 3.62 10.49 -16.51
C THR A 76 3.33 9.03 -16.86
N ILE A 77 3.16 8.14 -15.88
CA ILE A 77 2.79 6.75 -16.10
C ILE A 77 1.46 6.65 -16.85
N ALA A 78 0.45 7.44 -16.46
CA ALA A 78 -0.84 7.48 -17.14
C ALA A 78 -0.76 7.93 -18.61
N ASN A 79 0.21 8.80 -18.95
CA ASN A 79 0.35 9.33 -20.31
C ASN A 79 1.30 8.52 -21.19
N THR A 80 2.27 7.81 -20.61
CA THR A 80 3.31 7.08 -21.37
C THR A 80 3.04 5.60 -21.47
N VAL A 81 2.60 4.97 -20.38
CA VAL A 81 2.36 3.53 -20.28
C VAL A 81 0.88 3.22 -20.37
N ASP A 82 0.03 4.06 -19.74
CA ASP A 82 -1.44 3.92 -19.64
C ASP A 82 -1.90 2.50 -19.23
N PRO A 83 -1.37 1.94 -18.14
CA PRO A 83 -1.75 0.59 -17.72
C PRO A 83 -3.21 0.55 -17.27
N GLU A 84 -3.87 -0.62 -17.36
CA GLU A 84 -5.24 -0.77 -16.81
C GLU A 84 -5.25 -0.48 -15.30
N TYR A 85 -4.23 -0.99 -14.60
CA TYR A 85 -4.07 -0.82 -13.14
C TYR A 85 -2.67 -0.31 -12.80
N LEU A 86 -2.60 0.65 -11.89
CA LEU A 86 -1.38 1.08 -11.21
C LEU A 86 -1.47 0.69 -9.75
N ILE A 87 -0.55 -0.16 -9.28
CA ILE A 87 -0.40 -0.45 -7.85
C ILE A 87 0.63 0.52 -7.28
N VAL A 88 0.26 1.21 -6.22
CA VAL A 88 1.15 2.09 -5.46
C VAL A 88 1.48 1.43 -4.13
N GLU A 89 2.74 1.06 -3.94
CA GLU A 89 3.28 0.53 -2.68
C GLU A 89 4.07 1.64 -1.97
N PRO A 90 3.49 2.34 -0.98
CA PRO A 90 4.23 3.33 -0.20
C PRO A 90 5.16 2.66 0.80
N THR A 91 6.12 3.43 1.32
CA THR A 91 6.99 2.95 2.40
C THR A 91 6.16 2.47 3.59
N GLY A 92 6.67 1.47 4.33
CA GLY A 92 5.96 0.91 5.48
C GLY A 92 5.70 1.90 6.63
N VAL A 93 6.38 3.04 6.64
CA VAL A 93 6.21 4.14 7.60
C VAL A 93 5.46 5.34 7.00
N GLY A 94 4.87 5.17 5.81
CA GLY A 94 4.11 6.21 5.14
C GLY A 94 2.71 6.40 5.74
N MET A 95 2.26 7.65 5.81
CA MET A 95 0.89 8.03 6.17
C MET A 95 -0.03 7.78 4.98
N LEU A 96 -0.94 6.82 5.10
CA LEU A 96 -1.86 6.45 4.02
C LEU A 96 -2.81 7.61 3.64
N SER A 97 -3.28 8.36 4.64
CA SER A 97 -4.12 9.55 4.43
C SER A 97 -3.48 10.55 3.47
N LYS A 98 -2.18 10.82 3.62
CA LYS A 98 -1.45 11.77 2.77
C LYS A 98 -1.31 11.29 1.33
N ILE A 99 -1.11 9.99 1.15
CA ILE A 99 -1.03 9.38 -0.18
C ILE A 99 -2.37 9.47 -0.89
N ILE A 100 -3.46 9.15 -0.18
CA ILE A 100 -4.83 9.28 -0.69
C ILE A 100 -5.11 10.73 -1.10
N GLU A 101 -4.85 11.70 -0.21
CA GLU A 101 -5.02 13.13 -0.51
C GLU A 101 -4.26 13.57 -1.78
N ASN A 102 -3.05 13.06 -1.99
CA ASN A 102 -2.25 13.42 -3.17
C ASN A 102 -2.80 12.80 -4.45
N ILE A 103 -3.26 11.55 -4.41
CA ILE A 103 -3.88 10.90 -5.56
C ILE A 103 -5.22 11.57 -5.90
N GLN A 104 -6.03 11.91 -4.91
CA GLN A 104 -7.31 12.58 -5.11
C GLN A 104 -7.19 13.93 -5.83
N LYS A 105 -6.07 14.65 -5.66
CA LYS A 105 -5.81 15.91 -6.38
C LYS A 105 -5.65 15.74 -7.89
N ILE A 106 -5.31 14.53 -8.35
CA ILE A 106 -5.06 14.21 -9.76
C ILE A 106 -6.12 13.25 -10.33
N GLU A 107 -7.16 12.91 -9.58
CA GLU A 107 -8.29 12.13 -10.08
C GLU A 107 -9.06 12.91 -11.17
N TYR A 108 -9.34 12.24 -12.26
CA TYR A 108 -10.20 12.70 -13.33
C TYR A 108 -10.71 11.49 -14.13
N GLU A 109 -11.45 11.69 -15.23
CA GLU A 109 -12.10 10.60 -15.99
C GLU A 109 -11.20 9.41 -16.34
N ARG A 110 -9.88 9.64 -16.52
CA ARG A 110 -8.91 8.58 -16.86
C ARG A 110 -8.17 7.99 -15.66
N ILE A 111 -8.20 8.64 -14.50
CA ILE A 111 -7.51 8.21 -13.28
C ILE A 111 -8.52 8.10 -12.15
N THR A 112 -8.67 6.91 -11.60
CA THR A 112 -9.62 6.63 -10.51
C THR A 112 -8.90 5.91 -9.37
N LEU A 113 -9.02 6.42 -8.14
CA LEU A 113 -8.54 5.74 -6.95
C LEU A 113 -9.53 4.63 -6.54
N LEU A 114 -9.02 3.41 -6.41
CA LEU A 114 -9.77 2.30 -5.82
C LEU A 114 -9.71 2.37 -4.29
N GLU A 115 -10.56 1.59 -3.61
CA GLU A 115 -10.51 1.47 -2.15
C GLU A 115 -9.10 1.10 -1.68
N PRO A 116 -8.41 1.95 -0.90
CA PRO A 116 -7.06 1.67 -0.42
C PRO A 116 -7.03 0.43 0.47
N LEU A 117 -5.97 -0.35 0.34
CA LEU A 117 -5.77 -1.58 1.08
C LEU A 117 -4.62 -1.40 2.08
N THR A 118 -4.84 -1.80 3.33
CA THR A 118 -3.77 -1.93 4.32
C THR A 118 -3.54 -3.41 4.64
N ILE A 119 -2.29 -3.85 4.52
CA ILE A 119 -1.87 -5.18 4.97
C ILE A 119 -1.28 -5.04 6.37
N LEU A 120 -1.87 -5.74 7.32
CA LEU A 120 -1.51 -5.70 8.72
C LEU A 120 -0.94 -7.06 9.15
N ASP A 121 0.29 -7.06 9.67
CA ASP A 121 0.84 -8.23 10.34
C ASP A 121 0.12 -8.42 11.68
N GLY A 122 -0.74 -9.45 11.77
CA GLY A 122 -1.53 -9.68 12.96
C GLY A 122 -0.70 -10.04 14.20
N THR A 123 0.52 -10.55 14.02
CA THR A 123 1.44 -10.87 15.12
C THR A 123 2.14 -9.64 15.68
N MET A 124 2.17 -8.54 14.91
CA MET A 124 2.86 -7.31 15.26
C MET A 124 1.92 -6.16 15.64
N TYR A 125 0.60 -6.39 15.62
CA TYR A 125 -0.40 -5.34 15.82
C TYR A 125 -0.18 -4.56 17.12
N ASP A 126 -0.14 -5.23 18.27
CA ASP A 126 -0.01 -4.56 19.58
C ASP A 126 1.33 -3.79 19.70
N ARG A 127 2.39 -4.33 19.11
CA ARG A 127 3.69 -3.67 19.06
C ARG A 127 3.66 -2.43 18.14
N CYS A 128 3.05 -2.54 16.98
CA CYS A 128 2.90 -1.42 16.04
C CYS A 128 2.11 -0.28 16.68
N MET A 129 1.00 -0.60 17.34
CA MET A 129 0.18 0.39 18.06
C MET A 129 0.91 1.03 19.23
N PHE A 130 1.85 0.31 19.87
CA PHE A 130 2.62 0.84 20.99
C PHE A 130 3.79 1.73 20.54
N GLU A 131 4.57 1.27 19.54
CA GLU A 131 5.82 1.95 19.10
C GLU A 131 5.55 3.02 18.03
N PHE A 132 4.51 2.84 17.19
CA PHE A 132 4.23 3.65 16.00
C PHE A 132 2.74 3.98 15.86
N SER A 133 2.09 4.36 16.97
CA SER A 133 0.63 4.55 17.03
C SER A 133 0.10 5.44 15.92
N GLU A 134 0.71 6.62 15.69
CA GLU A 134 0.26 7.58 14.70
C GLU A 134 0.21 7.00 13.28
N ILE A 135 1.25 6.26 12.88
CA ILE A 135 1.31 5.63 11.55
C ILE A 135 0.32 4.48 11.45
N CYS A 136 0.28 3.60 12.47
CA CYS A 136 -0.60 2.45 12.47
C CYS A 136 -2.08 2.85 12.49
N GLU A 137 -2.44 3.84 13.30
CA GLU A 137 -3.79 4.40 13.35
C GLU A 137 -4.17 5.01 12.00
N ASP A 138 -3.32 5.83 11.40
CA ASP A 138 -3.58 6.41 10.09
C ASP A 138 -3.80 5.34 9.02
N GLN A 139 -2.93 4.32 8.96
CA GLN A 139 -3.06 3.23 8.00
C GLN A 139 -4.34 2.40 8.20
N ILE A 140 -4.77 2.17 9.45
CA ILE A 140 -6.00 1.45 9.78
C ILE A 140 -7.24 2.28 9.44
N GLN A 141 -7.24 3.55 9.80
CA GLN A 141 -8.39 4.45 9.66
C GLN A 141 -8.61 4.85 8.21
N SER A 142 -7.54 5.11 7.47
CA SER A 142 -7.60 5.55 6.07
C SER A 142 -7.81 4.40 5.08
N ALA A 143 -7.67 3.14 5.51
CA ALA A 143 -7.88 1.99 4.64
C ALA A 143 -9.36 1.78 4.29
N GLY A 144 -9.68 1.56 3.03
CA GLY A 144 -10.97 1.02 2.61
C GLY A 144 -11.14 -0.44 3.07
N ARG A 145 -10.04 -1.23 2.98
CA ARG A 145 -9.99 -2.63 3.43
C ARG A 145 -8.71 -2.90 4.21
N ILE A 146 -8.81 -3.81 5.19
CA ILE A 146 -7.66 -4.32 5.94
C ILE A 146 -7.55 -5.83 5.71
N LEU A 147 -6.37 -6.27 5.26
CA LEU A 147 -5.99 -7.68 5.21
C LEU A 147 -5.04 -7.97 6.35
N VAL A 148 -5.38 -8.97 7.17
CA VAL A 148 -4.51 -9.42 8.25
C VAL A 148 -3.68 -10.59 7.77
N SER A 149 -2.36 -10.43 7.77
CA SER A 149 -1.39 -11.45 7.40
C SER A 149 -0.83 -12.16 8.64
N LYS A 150 -0.15 -13.30 8.42
CA LYS A 150 0.61 -14.06 9.42
C LYS A 150 -0.21 -14.60 10.61
N MET A 151 -1.52 -14.79 10.39
CA MET A 151 -2.43 -15.34 11.41
C MET A 151 -2.82 -16.78 11.14
N GLU A 152 -2.16 -17.46 10.21
CA GLU A 152 -2.46 -18.84 9.82
C GLU A 152 -2.26 -19.84 10.97
N TYR A 153 -1.32 -19.58 11.87
CA TYR A 153 -1.04 -20.40 13.04
C TYR A 153 -1.64 -19.87 14.35
N ALA A 154 -2.31 -18.71 14.30
CA ALA A 154 -2.93 -18.13 15.48
C ALA A 154 -4.20 -18.91 15.91
N ALA A 155 -4.41 -19.01 17.21
CA ALA A 155 -5.63 -19.61 17.74
C ALA A 155 -6.87 -18.76 17.38
N GLU A 156 -8.04 -19.40 17.35
CA GLU A 156 -9.29 -18.73 16.95
C GLU A 156 -9.64 -17.55 17.88
N ASN A 157 -9.36 -17.68 19.18
CA ASN A 157 -9.58 -16.61 20.14
C ASN A 157 -8.68 -15.38 19.88
N GLU A 158 -7.43 -15.58 19.42
CA GLU A 158 -6.51 -14.50 19.05
C GLU A 158 -7.00 -13.78 17.81
N ARG A 159 -7.44 -14.53 16.79
CA ARG A 159 -8.03 -13.97 15.56
C ARG A 159 -9.29 -13.15 15.87
N CYS A 160 -10.17 -13.68 16.73
CA CYS A 160 -11.38 -12.97 17.16
C CYS A 160 -11.06 -11.70 17.94
N SER A 161 -10.08 -11.77 18.86
CA SER A 161 -9.64 -10.61 19.65
C SER A 161 -9.08 -9.50 18.75
N LEU A 162 -8.18 -9.83 17.83
CA LEU A 162 -7.62 -8.87 16.87
C LEU A 162 -8.71 -8.24 16.00
N LYS A 163 -9.65 -9.04 15.51
CA LYS A 163 -10.79 -8.53 14.73
C LYS A 163 -11.62 -7.52 15.51
N GLN A 164 -11.88 -7.76 16.80
CA GLN A 164 -12.61 -6.83 17.65
C GLN A 164 -11.83 -5.52 17.87
N LYS A 165 -10.51 -5.58 18.10
CA LYS A 165 -9.65 -4.41 18.20
C LYS A 165 -9.73 -3.57 16.93
N LEU A 166 -9.52 -4.18 15.75
CA LEU A 166 -9.56 -3.49 14.46
C LEU A 166 -10.93 -2.83 14.17
N ILE A 167 -12.03 -3.48 14.57
CA ILE A 167 -13.37 -2.89 14.42
C ILE A 167 -13.52 -1.68 15.35
N ALA A 168 -12.99 -1.73 16.57
CA ALA A 168 -13.04 -0.62 17.50
C ALA A 168 -12.21 0.57 17.00
N ASP A 169 -10.99 0.34 16.50
CA ASP A 169 -10.10 1.38 16.00
C ASP A 169 -10.68 2.09 14.75
N ARG A 170 -11.37 1.37 13.88
CA ARG A 170 -12.06 1.98 12.72
C ARG A 170 -13.31 2.79 13.10
N LYS A 171 -13.96 2.48 14.20
CA LYS A 171 -15.16 3.21 14.66
C LYS A 171 -14.84 4.53 15.35
N SER A 172 -13.60 4.76 15.74
CA SER A 172 -13.18 6.04 16.31
C SER A 172 -13.08 7.18 15.30
N VAL A 173 -13.35 6.91 14.02
CA VAL A 173 -13.45 7.90 12.94
C VAL A 173 -14.92 8.17 12.67
N VAL A 174 -15.44 9.20 13.28
CA VAL A 174 -16.74 9.83 12.94
C VAL A 174 -16.46 11.22 12.42
#